data_14c8ed226afc1717a4bee7ab9403c9a2
#
_entry.id   14c8ed226afc1717a4bee7ab9403c9a2
#
_cell.length_a   1.000
_cell.length_b   1.000
_cell.length_c   1.000
_cell.angle_alpha   90.00
_cell.angle_beta   90.00
_cell.angle_gamma   90.00
#
_symmetry.space_group_name_H-M   'P 1'
#
loop_
_entity.id
_entity.type
_entity.pdbx_description
1 polymer ?
#
loop_
_entity_poly.entity_id
_entity_poly.type
_entity_poly.pdbx_seq_one_letter_code
_entity_poly.pdbx_strand_id
1 'polypeptide(L)'
;LSQQIKAGDRIVAVAQGDDGAWLDVIGWRLDDVVDRIRGQRGTVVRLKVQPGKAGVTAVEKTVRIVRDIISLERQAAKSEIRTIHSPDGRDLWIGMITIPAFYSDFDAARRGDPSYRSTTRDVRRLLDELRGKKVDGLVLDLRENGGGSLQEAVDLTGLFIGDGPVVQVRNACGNVEVEKD
;
A
#
# COMPACT_ATOMS: atom_id res chain seq x y z
N LEU A 1 -8.35 -6.11 -11.05
CA LEU A 1 -7.38 -5.39 -11.87
C LEU A 1 -7.09 -6.23 -13.10
N SER A 2 -7.35 -5.69 -14.29
CA SER A 2 -7.02 -6.37 -15.54
C SER A 2 -5.52 -6.66 -15.54
N GLN A 3 -5.14 -7.90 -15.81
CA GLN A 3 -3.73 -8.32 -15.99
C GLN A 3 -3.06 -7.64 -17.20
N GLN A 4 -3.55 -6.48 -17.62
CA GLN A 4 -3.13 -5.76 -18.81
C GLN A 4 -1.86 -4.93 -18.59
N ILE A 5 -1.52 -4.58 -17.34
CA ILE A 5 -0.30 -3.87 -16.97
C ILE A 5 0.46 -4.74 -15.96
N LYS A 6 1.75 -4.89 -16.18
CA LYS A 6 2.64 -5.69 -15.33
C LYS A 6 3.68 -4.79 -14.67
N ALA A 7 4.22 -5.24 -13.54
CA ALA A 7 5.37 -4.58 -12.92
C ALA A 7 6.53 -4.50 -13.93
N GLY A 8 7.13 -3.31 -14.03
CA GLY A 8 8.18 -3.00 -15.01
C GLY A 8 7.68 -2.43 -16.34
N ASP A 9 6.37 -2.48 -16.64
CA ASP A 9 5.83 -1.78 -17.80
C ASP A 9 5.96 -0.24 -17.62
N ARG A 10 6.18 0.48 -18.72
CA ARG A 10 6.33 1.94 -18.73
C ARG A 10 5.09 2.60 -19.30
N ILE A 11 4.53 3.56 -18.58
CA ILE A 11 3.45 4.42 -19.09
C ILE A 11 4.09 5.57 -19.85
N VAL A 12 3.77 5.73 -21.12
CA VAL A 12 4.35 6.74 -22.00
C VAL A 12 3.37 7.86 -22.36
N ALA A 13 2.06 7.58 -22.35
CA ALA A 13 1.04 8.62 -22.55
C ALA A 13 -0.23 8.30 -21.78
N VAL A 14 -0.97 9.36 -21.42
CA VAL A 14 -2.25 9.30 -20.70
C VAL A 14 -3.29 10.09 -21.47
N ALA A 15 -4.52 9.57 -21.58
CA ALA A 15 -5.67 10.28 -22.15
C ALA A 15 -6.88 10.15 -21.24
N GLN A 16 -7.69 11.20 -21.14
CA GLN A 16 -8.92 11.23 -20.35
C GLN A 16 -10.12 10.85 -21.22
N GLY A 17 -11.03 10.06 -20.65
CA GLY A 17 -12.21 9.61 -21.38
C GLY A 17 -11.90 8.66 -22.53
N ASP A 18 -12.93 8.36 -23.33
CA ASP A 18 -12.78 7.46 -24.47
C ASP A 18 -12.20 8.16 -25.72
N ASP A 19 -12.40 9.47 -25.85
CA ASP A 19 -12.01 10.25 -27.05
C ASP A 19 -10.99 11.37 -26.76
N GLY A 20 -10.53 11.51 -25.51
CA GLY A 20 -9.58 12.57 -25.12
C GLY A 20 -8.25 12.48 -25.85
N ALA A 21 -7.61 13.63 -26.07
CA ALA A 21 -6.29 13.69 -26.66
C ALA A 21 -5.23 13.01 -25.79
N TRP A 22 -4.24 12.39 -26.42
CA TRP A 22 -3.10 11.79 -25.76
C TRP A 22 -2.14 12.88 -25.26
N LEU A 23 -1.76 12.78 -24.00
CA LEU A 23 -0.73 13.60 -23.36
C LEU A 23 0.47 12.71 -23.14
N ASP A 24 1.60 13.07 -23.76
CA ASP A 24 2.88 12.41 -23.53
C ASP A 24 3.37 12.74 -22.11
N VAL A 25 3.79 11.72 -21.38
CA VAL A 25 4.25 11.85 -19.99
C VAL A 25 5.70 11.38 -19.78
N ILE A 26 6.42 11.16 -20.88
CA ILE A 26 7.83 10.76 -20.80
C ILE A 26 8.65 11.86 -20.14
N GLY A 27 9.41 11.50 -19.13
CA GLY A 27 10.23 12.45 -18.37
C GLY A 27 9.50 13.29 -17.31
N TRP A 28 8.20 13.08 -17.15
CA TRP A 28 7.45 13.73 -16.09
C TRP A 28 7.79 13.13 -14.71
N ARG A 29 7.55 13.89 -13.66
CA ARG A 29 7.63 13.36 -12.29
C ARG A 29 6.53 12.33 -12.08
N LEU A 30 6.85 11.31 -11.30
CA LEU A 30 5.92 10.21 -11.05
C LEU A 30 4.58 10.71 -10.47
N ASP A 31 4.63 11.65 -9.53
CA ASP A 31 3.44 12.19 -8.86
C ASP A 31 2.51 12.90 -9.87
N ASP A 32 3.08 13.69 -10.79
CA ASP A 32 2.32 14.39 -11.82
C ASP A 32 1.60 13.42 -12.76
N VAL A 33 2.25 12.30 -13.09
CA VAL A 33 1.63 11.23 -13.90
C VAL A 33 0.53 10.52 -13.13
N VAL A 34 0.77 10.20 -11.86
CA VAL A 34 -0.21 9.55 -10.97
C VAL A 34 -1.46 10.42 -10.84
N ASP A 35 -1.32 11.73 -10.68
CA ASP A 35 -2.45 12.66 -10.59
C ASP A 35 -3.29 12.71 -11.87
N ARG A 36 -2.66 12.51 -13.03
CA ARG A 36 -3.38 12.39 -14.32
C ARG A 36 -4.10 11.06 -14.47
N ILE A 37 -3.60 10.00 -13.85
CA ILE A 37 -4.23 8.69 -13.86
C ILE A 37 -5.40 8.63 -12.87
N ARG A 38 -5.27 9.26 -11.71
CA ARG A 38 -6.33 9.37 -10.70
C ARG A 38 -7.50 10.21 -11.22
N GLY A 39 -8.67 10.02 -10.62
CA GLY A 39 -9.88 10.79 -10.96
C GLY A 39 -11.13 10.18 -10.36
N GLN A 40 -12.28 10.78 -10.67
CA GLN A 40 -13.57 10.35 -10.13
C GLN A 40 -13.90 8.91 -10.52
N ARG A 41 -14.54 8.19 -9.61
CA ARG A 41 -15.09 6.86 -9.84
C ARG A 41 -16.00 6.85 -11.07
N GLY A 42 -15.90 5.80 -11.88
CA GLY A 42 -16.69 5.62 -13.10
C GLY A 42 -16.16 6.38 -14.33
N THR A 43 -15.20 7.30 -14.16
CA THR A 43 -14.57 7.95 -15.31
C THR A 43 -13.53 7.04 -15.96
N VAL A 44 -13.23 7.30 -17.23
CA VAL A 44 -12.28 6.51 -18.02
C VAL A 44 -10.95 7.22 -18.11
N VAL A 45 -9.86 6.46 -17.98
CA VAL A 45 -8.52 6.85 -18.37
C VAL A 45 -7.94 5.82 -19.33
N ARG A 46 -7.24 6.28 -20.35
CA ARG A 46 -6.52 5.41 -21.30
C ARG A 46 -5.03 5.65 -21.13
N LEU A 47 -4.27 4.56 -21.14
CA LEU A 47 -2.83 4.57 -20.96
C LEU A 47 -2.17 3.95 -22.19
N LYS A 48 -1.14 4.58 -22.73
CA LYS A 48 -0.20 3.91 -23.63
C LYS A 48 0.91 3.33 -22.78
N VAL A 49 1.13 2.03 -22.95
CA VAL A 49 2.04 1.25 -22.10
C VAL A 49 3.04 0.50 -22.97
N GLN A 50 4.31 0.63 -22.67
CA GLN A 50 5.40 -0.15 -23.27
C GLN A 50 5.82 -1.27 -22.31
N PRO A 51 5.93 -2.53 -22.76
CA PRO A 51 6.43 -3.64 -21.95
C PRO A 51 7.87 -3.39 -21.48
N GLY A 52 8.11 -3.54 -20.17
CA GLY A 52 9.41 -3.21 -19.57
C GLY A 52 10.59 -4.11 -20.00
N LYS A 53 10.31 -5.31 -20.54
CA LYS A 53 11.33 -6.26 -21.03
C LYS A 53 11.64 -6.11 -22.51
N ALA A 54 10.88 -5.31 -23.24
CA ALA A 54 11.12 -5.08 -24.65
C ALA A 54 11.91 -3.79 -24.82
N GLY A 55 12.99 -3.81 -25.63
CA GLY A 55 13.82 -2.64 -25.91
C GLY A 55 13.03 -1.47 -26.50
N VAL A 56 13.74 -0.42 -26.94
CA VAL A 56 13.16 0.87 -27.44
C VAL A 56 12.16 0.71 -28.59
N THR A 57 12.11 -0.46 -29.23
CA THR A 57 11.20 -0.82 -30.34
C THR A 57 9.93 -1.54 -29.90
N ALA A 58 9.61 -1.56 -28.62
CA ALA A 58 8.42 -2.23 -28.10
C ALA A 58 7.13 -1.66 -28.66
N VAL A 59 6.26 -2.52 -29.15
CA VAL A 59 4.91 -2.13 -29.60
C VAL A 59 4.13 -1.62 -28.40
N GLU A 60 3.72 -0.37 -28.45
CA GLU A 60 2.85 0.24 -27.44
C GLU A 60 1.48 -0.44 -27.47
N LYS A 61 0.96 -0.72 -26.29
CA LYS A 61 -0.42 -1.16 -26.13
C LYS A 61 -1.25 -0.08 -25.45
N THR A 62 -2.49 0.07 -25.90
CA THR A 62 -3.45 0.93 -25.22
C THR A 62 -4.22 0.12 -24.20
N VAL A 63 -4.23 0.61 -22.97
CA VAL A 63 -5.00 0.03 -21.87
C VAL A 63 -6.09 1.04 -21.47
N ARG A 64 -7.36 0.61 -21.53
CA ARG A 64 -8.51 1.36 -21.07
C ARG A 64 -8.85 0.95 -19.63
N ILE A 65 -8.93 1.91 -18.74
CA ILE A 65 -9.26 1.69 -17.32
C ILE A 65 -10.47 2.54 -16.97
N VAL A 66 -11.50 1.91 -16.41
CA VAL A 66 -12.57 2.62 -15.73
C VAL A 66 -12.12 2.80 -14.28
N ARG A 67 -12.05 4.03 -13.82
CA ARG A 67 -11.65 4.33 -12.45
C ARG A 67 -12.68 3.79 -11.47
N ASP A 68 -12.19 3.15 -10.45
CA ASP A 68 -13.02 2.66 -9.35
C ASP A 68 -12.30 2.94 -8.02
N ILE A 69 -13.02 2.86 -6.93
CA ILE A 69 -12.43 2.92 -5.60
C ILE A 69 -11.51 1.71 -5.46
N ILE A 70 -10.23 1.97 -5.18
CA ILE A 70 -9.32 0.89 -4.81
C ILE A 70 -9.81 0.35 -3.48
N SER A 71 -10.37 -0.86 -3.49
CA SER A 71 -10.79 -1.51 -2.27
C SER A 71 -9.56 -1.69 -1.37
N LEU A 72 -9.57 -1.04 -0.22
CA LEU A 72 -8.55 -1.22 0.82
C LEU A 72 -8.46 -2.67 1.29
N GLU A 73 -9.50 -3.48 1.04
CA GLU A 73 -9.54 -4.91 1.39
C GLU A 73 -8.43 -5.73 0.72
N ARG A 74 -8.02 -5.36 -0.50
CA ARG A 74 -6.91 -6.05 -1.19
C ARG A 74 -5.54 -5.70 -0.62
N GLN A 75 -5.43 -4.51 -0.05
CA GLN A 75 -4.22 -4.01 0.62
C GLN A 75 -4.30 -4.18 2.14
N ALA A 76 -5.41 -4.72 2.66
CA ALA A 76 -5.61 -4.91 4.07
C ALA A 76 -4.58 -5.88 4.65
N ALA A 77 -4.16 -5.61 5.87
CA ALA A 77 -3.38 -6.54 6.67
C ALA A 77 -4.13 -7.86 6.85
N LYS A 78 -3.39 -8.97 6.78
CA LYS A 78 -3.93 -10.34 6.91
C LYS A 78 -3.10 -11.12 7.92
N SER A 79 -3.75 -12.02 8.65
CA SER A 79 -3.04 -12.91 9.56
C SER A 79 -3.18 -14.38 9.14
N GLU A 80 -2.15 -15.15 9.42
CA GLU A 80 -2.15 -16.60 9.38
C GLU A 80 -1.40 -17.15 10.59
N ILE A 81 -1.65 -18.42 10.93
CA ILE A 81 -0.90 -19.12 11.98
C ILE A 81 -0.08 -20.20 11.30
N ARG A 82 1.20 -20.25 11.62
CA ARG A 82 2.13 -21.29 11.15
C ARG A 82 2.66 -22.08 12.34
N THR A 83 2.68 -23.38 12.19
CA THR A 83 3.33 -24.26 13.16
C THR A 83 4.81 -24.37 12.79
N ILE A 84 5.68 -24.15 13.74
CA ILE A 84 7.13 -24.32 13.63
C ILE A 84 7.54 -25.42 14.60
N HIS A 85 8.26 -26.42 14.09
CA HIS A 85 8.86 -27.45 14.92
C HIS A 85 10.17 -26.91 15.52
N SER A 86 10.18 -26.74 16.84
CA SER A 86 11.37 -26.28 17.56
C SER A 86 12.40 -27.43 17.68
N PRO A 87 13.72 -27.13 17.73
CA PRO A 87 14.75 -28.16 17.90
C PRO A 87 14.61 -28.99 19.17
N ASP A 88 13.93 -28.50 20.19
CA ASP A 88 13.63 -29.22 21.44
C ASP A 88 12.37 -30.12 21.34
N GLY A 89 11.81 -30.29 20.13
CA GLY A 89 10.69 -31.16 19.83
C GLY A 89 9.32 -30.59 20.16
N ARG A 90 9.20 -29.30 20.49
CA ARG A 90 7.92 -28.63 20.71
C ARG A 90 7.37 -28.01 19.43
N ASP A 91 6.07 -28.05 19.26
CA ASP A 91 5.37 -27.30 18.23
C ASP A 91 5.04 -25.90 18.75
N LEU A 92 5.52 -24.88 18.04
CA LEU A 92 5.24 -23.48 18.33
C LEU A 92 4.25 -22.93 17.31
N TRP A 93 3.24 -22.25 17.77
CA TRP A 93 2.25 -21.57 16.94
C TRP A 93 2.64 -20.11 16.76
N ILE A 94 3.06 -19.78 15.56
CA ILE A 94 3.50 -18.42 15.23
C ILE A 94 2.42 -17.71 14.44
N GLY A 95 1.90 -16.61 14.99
CA GLY A 95 1.03 -15.69 14.28
C GLY A 95 1.86 -14.86 13.31
N MET A 96 1.51 -14.85 12.03
CA MET A 96 2.14 -13.99 11.03
C MET A 96 1.12 -12.98 10.52
N ILE A 97 1.45 -11.70 10.60
CA ILE A 97 0.65 -10.60 10.05
C ILE A 97 1.40 -9.99 8.87
N THR A 98 0.84 -10.13 7.67
CA THR A 98 1.37 -9.52 6.44
C THR A 98 0.73 -8.15 6.24
N ILE A 99 1.54 -7.11 6.06
CA ILE A 99 1.11 -5.72 5.89
C ILE A 99 1.64 -5.20 4.55
N PRO A 100 0.83 -5.22 3.47
CA PRO A 100 1.27 -4.85 2.12
C PRO A 100 1.48 -3.33 1.93
N ALA A 101 0.84 -2.51 2.76
CA ALA A 101 0.94 -1.05 2.72
C ALA A 101 0.52 -0.44 4.06
N PHE A 102 0.94 0.80 4.32
CA PHE A 102 0.43 1.61 5.42
C PHE A 102 -0.74 2.45 4.90
N TYR A 103 -1.94 1.89 4.92
CA TYR A 103 -3.16 2.50 4.39
C TYR A 103 -4.00 3.14 5.48
N SER A 104 -4.75 4.20 5.09
CA SER A 104 -5.81 4.79 5.90
C SER A 104 -6.91 5.34 5.00
N ASP A 105 -8.18 5.15 5.38
CA ASP A 105 -9.31 5.84 4.78
C ASP A 105 -9.48 7.22 5.42
N PHE A 106 -8.64 8.16 4.96
CA PHE A 106 -8.62 9.52 5.50
C PHE A 106 -9.97 10.24 5.35
N ASP A 107 -10.73 9.94 4.31
CA ASP A 107 -12.02 10.58 4.08
C ASP A 107 -13.07 10.05 5.04
N ALA A 108 -13.12 8.76 5.29
CA ALA A 108 -13.99 8.19 6.30
C ALA A 108 -13.60 8.66 7.71
N ALA A 109 -12.30 8.71 8.02
CA ALA A 109 -11.79 9.22 9.29
C ALA A 109 -12.20 10.68 9.52
N ARG A 110 -12.07 11.57 8.51
CA ARG A 110 -12.50 12.97 8.59
C ARG A 110 -14.00 13.14 8.79
N ARG A 111 -14.81 12.25 8.22
CA ARG A 111 -16.27 12.25 8.44
C ARG A 111 -16.66 11.69 9.80
N GLY A 112 -15.70 11.26 10.62
CA GLY A 112 -15.97 10.66 11.92
C GLY A 112 -16.58 9.26 11.84
N ASP A 113 -16.38 8.53 10.74
CA ASP A 113 -16.86 7.16 10.60
C ASP A 113 -16.12 6.26 11.60
N PRO A 114 -16.79 5.70 12.61
CA PRO A 114 -16.13 4.86 13.61
C PRO A 114 -15.60 3.55 13.03
N SER A 115 -16.02 3.18 11.82
CA SER A 115 -15.60 1.96 11.13
C SER A 115 -14.54 2.19 10.05
N TYR A 116 -13.95 3.40 9.97
CA TYR A 116 -12.93 3.67 8.96
C TYR A 116 -11.78 2.65 9.07
N ARG A 117 -11.25 2.28 7.92
CA ARG A 117 -10.19 1.29 7.84
C ARG A 117 -8.82 1.95 7.84
N SER A 118 -7.92 1.41 8.65
CA SER A 118 -6.51 1.78 8.62
C SER A 118 -5.64 0.57 9.00
N THR A 119 -4.36 0.66 8.66
CA THR A 119 -3.38 -0.39 8.98
C THR A 119 -3.34 -0.67 10.47
N THR A 120 -3.22 0.37 11.29
CA THR A 120 -3.12 0.25 12.75
C THR A 120 -4.35 -0.40 13.35
N ARG A 121 -5.54 -0.02 12.89
CA ARG A 121 -6.80 -0.59 13.39
C ARG A 121 -6.96 -2.05 12.98
N ASP A 122 -6.66 -2.36 11.71
CA ASP A 122 -6.75 -3.74 11.22
C ASP A 122 -5.73 -4.64 11.94
N VAL A 123 -4.49 -4.17 12.14
CA VAL A 123 -3.47 -4.94 12.86
C VAL A 123 -3.85 -5.13 14.32
N ARG A 124 -4.38 -4.10 15.00
CA ARG A 124 -4.86 -4.23 16.39
C ARG A 124 -5.91 -5.35 16.51
N ARG A 125 -6.90 -5.34 15.62
CA ARG A 125 -7.91 -6.40 15.56
C ARG A 125 -7.29 -7.78 15.34
N LEU A 126 -6.34 -7.90 14.40
CA LEU A 126 -5.66 -9.17 14.13
C LEU A 126 -4.80 -9.65 15.30
N LEU A 127 -4.17 -8.72 16.04
CA LEU A 127 -3.44 -9.03 17.27
C LEU A 127 -4.37 -9.61 18.34
N ASP A 128 -5.54 -9.02 18.52
CA ASP A 128 -6.52 -9.51 19.50
C ASP A 128 -7.03 -10.91 19.11
N GLU A 129 -7.28 -11.15 17.81
CA GLU A 129 -7.65 -12.47 17.29
C GLU A 129 -6.55 -13.52 17.54
N LEU A 130 -5.28 -13.19 17.26
CA LEU A 130 -4.14 -14.08 17.47
C LEU A 130 -3.88 -14.35 18.95
N ARG A 131 -4.03 -13.31 19.80
CA ARG A 131 -3.95 -13.45 21.27
C ARG A 131 -5.02 -14.41 21.79
N GLY A 132 -6.25 -14.30 21.26
CA GLY A 132 -7.34 -15.24 21.59
C GLY A 132 -7.03 -16.68 21.20
N LYS A 133 -6.24 -16.90 20.16
CA LYS A 133 -5.76 -18.21 19.70
C LYS A 133 -4.51 -18.69 20.44
N LYS A 134 -3.98 -17.90 21.37
CA LYS A 134 -2.82 -18.24 22.25
C LYS A 134 -1.58 -18.62 21.43
N VAL A 135 -1.25 -17.83 20.40
CA VAL A 135 0.00 -18.05 19.65
C VAL A 135 1.22 -17.81 20.54
N ASP A 136 2.30 -18.59 20.33
CA ASP A 136 3.53 -18.53 21.09
C ASP A 136 4.43 -17.36 20.70
N GLY A 137 4.26 -16.84 19.48
CA GLY A 137 5.04 -15.73 18.95
C GLY A 137 4.34 -15.03 17.80
N LEU A 138 4.87 -13.87 17.43
CA LEU A 138 4.34 -13.02 16.37
C LEU A 138 5.45 -12.63 15.40
N VAL A 139 5.11 -12.62 14.10
CA VAL A 139 5.94 -12.07 13.03
C VAL A 139 5.13 -11.04 12.25
N LEU A 140 5.68 -9.84 12.07
CA LEU A 140 5.18 -8.83 11.14
C LEU A 140 5.93 -8.96 9.82
N ASP A 141 5.22 -9.27 8.75
CA ASP A 141 5.79 -9.42 7.41
C ASP A 141 5.58 -8.15 6.59
N LEU A 142 6.68 -7.40 6.41
CA LEU A 142 6.74 -6.16 5.63
C LEU A 142 7.52 -6.33 4.32
N ARG A 143 7.85 -7.55 3.90
CA ARG A 143 8.75 -7.80 2.76
C ARG A 143 8.28 -7.23 1.44
N GLU A 144 6.99 -7.13 1.21
CA GLU A 144 6.40 -6.53 0.01
C GLU A 144 5.62 -5.25 0.32
N ASN A 145 5.94 -4.60 1.44
CA ASN A 145 5.29 -3.34 1.80
C ASN A 145 5.77 -2.22 0.89
N GLY A 146 4.85 -1.61 0.15
CA GLY A 146 5.11 -0.52 -0.78
C GLY A 146 5.20 0.86 -0.12
N GLY A 147 5.15 0.96 1.21
CA GLY A 147 5.07 2.23 1.95
C GLY A 147 3.62 2.67 2.18
N GLY A 148 3.40 3.97 2.32
CA GLY A 148 2.09 4.57 2.56
C GLY A 148 2.13 5.72 3.56
N SER A 149 1.16 5.79 4.47
CA SER A 149 1.06 6.83 5.49
C SER A 149 2.15 6.69 6.55
N LEU A 150 2.96 7.73 6.73
CA LEU A 150 3.95 7.80 7.80
C LEU A 150 3.26 7.73 9.17
N GLN A 151 2.13 8.42 9.34
CA GLN A 151 1.36 8.40 10.59
C GLN A 151 0.91 6.97 10.95
N GLU A 152 0.39 6.21 9.97
CA GLU A 152 0.02 4.81 10.20
C GLU A 152 1.23 3.93 10.58
N ALA A 153 2.42 4.23 10.06
CA ALA A 153 3.63 3.50 10.45
C ALA A 153 4.04 3.83 11.89
N VAL A 154 3.89 5.09 12.31
CA VAL A 154 4.13 5.52 13.70
C VAL A 154 3.12 4.88 14.64
N ASP A 155 1.82 5.03 14.37
CA ASP A 155 0.73 4.50 15.20
C ASP A 155 0.79 2.95 15.30
N LEU A 156 1.17 2.28 14.20
CA LEU A 156 1.38 0.84 14.20
C LEU A 156 2.53 0.45 15.12
N THR A 157 3.62 1.21 15.09
CA THR A 157 4.78 0.94 15.94
C THR A 157 4.42 1.04 17.41
N GLY A 158 3.57 1.99 17.78
CA GLY A 158 3.05 2.15 19.14
C GLY A 158 2.20 0.98 19.66
N LEU A 159 1.75 0.06 18.79
CA LEU A 159 1.15 -1.19 19.28
C LEU A 159 2.15 -2.15 19.94
N PHE A 160 3.45 -1.93 19.74
CA PHE A 160 4.52 -2.86 20.13
C PHE A 160 5.54 -2.25 21.09
N ILE A 161 5.63 -0.94 21.15
CA ILE A 161 6.55 -0.23 22.05
C ILE A 161 5.75 0.68 22.99
N GLY A 162 6.37 1.11 24.07
CA GLY A 162 5.84 2.24 24.87
C GLY A 162 6.19 3.57 24.21
N ASP A 163 5.70 4.67 24.79
CA ASP A 163 5.94 6.02 24.31
C ASP A 163 7.41 6.27 23.95
N GLY A 164 7.63 6.89 22.79
CA GLY A 164 8.98 7.23 22.39
C GLY A 164 9.13 7.72 20.95
N PRO A 165 10.33 8.11 20.54
CA PRO A 165 10.62 8.50 19.17
C PRO A 165 10.58 7.26 18.25
N VAL A 166 9.80 7.35 17.18
CA VAL A 166 9.65 6.27 16.19
C VAL A 166 10.43 6.60 14.92
N VAL A 167 10.32 7.83 14.42
CA VAL A 167 11.00 8.24 13.19
C VAL A 167 11.45 9.70 13.27
N GLN A 168 12.53 10.03 12.56
CA GLN A 168 13.00 11.40 12.40
C GLN A 168 12.91 11.80 10.93
N VAL A 169 12.32 12.96 10.67
CA VAL A 169 12.23 13.55 9.34
C VAL A 169 13.10 14.79 9.29
N ARG A 170 14.10 14.80 8.40
CA ARG A 170 14.93 15.99 8.16
C ARG A 170 14.43 16.67 6.88
N ASN A 171 14.03 17.94 7.00
CA ASN A 171 13.64 18.73 5.85
C ASN A 171 14.86 19.28 5.08
N ALA A 172 14.62 19.87 3.90
CA ALA A 172 15.67 20.44 3.05
C ALA A 172 16.47 21.56 3.72
N CYS A 173 15.92 22.25 4.71
CA CYS A 173 16.58 23.29 5.49
C CYS A 173 17.42 22.73 6.66
N GLY A 174 17.44 21.41 6.85
CA GLY A 174 18.22 20.74 7.89
C GLY A 174 17.49 20.59 9.24
N ASN A 175 16.25 21.10 9.37
CA ASN A 175 15.46 20.91 10.59
C ASN A 175 15.03 19.45 10.72
N VAL A 176 15.10 18.95 11.94
CA VAL A 176 14.69 17.58 12.27
C VAL A 176 13.40 17.63 13.08
N GLU A 177 12.38 16.97 12.58
CA GLU A 177 11.13 16.69 13.27
C GLU A 177 11.15 15.23 13.75
N VAL A 178 10.71 15.01 14.98
CA VAL A 178 10.68 13.67 15.60
C VAL A 178 9.23 13.29 15.79
N GLU A 179 8.80 12.30 15.02
CA GLU A 179 7.50 11.69 15.21
C GLU A 179 7.58 10.69 16.38
N LYS A 180 6.62 10.79 17.27
CA LYS A 180 6.48 9.96 18.45
C LYS A 180 5.15 9.22 18.41
N ASP A 181 5.15 8.08 19.03
CA ASP A 181 3.93 7.38 19.38
C ASP A 181 3.27 8.02 20.60
#